data_b053a5de7f08712daf87bd5233577d84
#
_entry.id   b053a5de7f08712daf87bd5233577d84
#
_cell.length_a   1.000
_cell.length_b   1.000
_cell.length_c   1.000
_cell.angle_alpha   90.00
_cell.angle_beta   90.00
_cell.angle_gamma   90.00
#
_symmetry.space_group_name_H-M   'P 1'
#
loop_
_entity.id
_entity.type
_entity.pdbx_description
1 polymer ?
#
loop_
_entity_poly.entity_id
_entity_poly.type
_entity_poly.pdbx_seq_one_letter_code
_entity_poly.pdbx_strand_id
1 'polypeptide(L)'
;MSEFETYALSHNNVLSVYSDRDRIDLAPSYQRQGDVWPLEKRQLLIDSIINRYDIPKLYFHRLERSESKKKKKDFAVVDGRQRLEAIFGFLDGNYPLASDFEYLGDDSVAAGGMKYAEIAVKYPRLRQRLDAFALPIICIATEDLDLIDDLFFRLNEAVPLNAAEKRNAFGGDMASAIKKVAAEQFFVKKVRFSNRRYQFLEVAARLMFIEDNISSNKLLDTKKPLLDNFVRDYRSGKARRVAKISDEVKVVLSSMSSVFGAKDTLLASQSVVPVYYLLFRRALAQGTIKSITRKKFLEFNELRQENRLKAAADIGKADYELLEYDRMSQQGTNDAGSIRERLRILQERIDP
;
A
#
# COMPACT_ATOMS: atom_id res chain seq x y z
N MET A 1 -21.68 -13.34 22.11
CA MET A 1 -20.21 -13.24 22.05
C MET A 1 -19.78 -13.93 20.79
N SER A 2 -19.11 -13.25 19.88
CA SER A 2 -18.56 -13.88 18.67
C SER A 2 -17.48 -14.88 19.12
N GLU A 3 -17.68 -16.13 18.81
CA GLU A 3 -16.76 -17.21 19.16
C GLU A 3 -15.52 -17.08 18.25
N PHE A 4 -14.32 -17.07 18.81
CA PHE A 4 -13.07 -17.06 18.06
C PHE A 4 -12.40 -18.42 18.24
N GLU A 5 -12.50 -19.24 17.21
CA GLU A 5 -11.92 -20.57 17.21
C GLU A 5 -10.75 -20.67 16.22
N THR A 6 -9.73 -21.42 16.60
CA THR A 6 -8.62 -21.76 15.70
C THR A 6 -8.42 -23.29 15.66
N TYR A 7 -8.21 -23.82 14.46
CA TYR A 7 -7.94 -25.25 14.26
C TYR A 7 -6.99 -25.47 13.07
N ALA A 8 -6.30 -26.61 13.07
CA ALA A 8 -5.47 -26.99 11.93
C ALA A 8 -6.36 -27.46 10.77
N LEU A 9 -6.04 -27.04 9.54
CA LEU A 9 -6.75 -27.52 8.35
C LEU A 9 -6.44 -29.00 8.12
N SER A 10 -7.48 -29.84 8.00
CA SER A 10 -7.37 -31.19 7.47
C SER A 10 -7.13 -31.13 5.95
N HIS A 11 -6.42 -32.10 5.39
CA HIS A 11 -6.08 -32.12 3.94
C HIS A 11 -5.25 -30.91 3.50
N ASN A 12 -4.22 -30.61 4.28
CA ASN A 12 -3.35 -29.45 4.15
C ASN A 12 -2.07 -29.72 3.33
N ASN A 13 -1.96 -30.85 2.61
CA ASN A 13 -0.79 -31.05 1.76
C ASN A 13 -0.82 -30.13 0.53
N VAL A 14 0.35 -29.88 -0.02
CA VAL A 14 0.55 -28.95 -1.16
C VAL A 14 -0.42 -29.24 -2.30
N LEU A 15 -0.56 -30.52 -2.71
CA LEU A 15 -1.41 -30.88 -3.85
C LEU A 15 -2.91 -30.68 -3.56
N SER A 16 -3.37 -31.02 -2.33
CA SER A 16 -4.76 -30.82 -1.92
C SER A 16 -5.12 -29.33 -1.89
N VAL A 17 -4.27 -28.49 -1.29
CA VAL A 17 -4.49 -27.05 -1.23
C VAL A 17 -4.44 -26.41 -2.63
N TYR A 18 -3.58 -26.89 -3.51
CA TYR A 18 -3.55 -26.46 -4.91
C TYR A 18 -4.82 -26.85 -5.67
N SER A 19 -5.34 -28.05 -5.46
CA SER A 19 -6.60 -28.51 -6.08
C SER A 19 -7.80 -27.66 -5.66
N ASP A 20 -7.80 -27.19 -4.41
CA ASP A 20 -8.85 -26.35 -3.83
C ASP A 20 -8.60 -24.83 -4.01
N ARG A 21 -7.59 -24.41 -4.80
CA ARG A 21 -7.22 -23.00 -4.93
C ARG A 21 -8.34 -22.08 -5.38
N ASP A 22 -9.27 -22.61 -6.18
CA ASP A 22 -10.44 -21.84 -6.65
C ASP A 22 -11.44 -21.53 -5.53
N ARG A 23 -11.35 -22.24 -4.39
CA ARG A 23 -12.17 -22.03 -3.20
C ARG A 23 -11.48 -21.12 -2.16
N ILE A 24 -10.27 -20.65 -2.45
CA ILE A 24 -9.48 -19.79 -1.56
C ILE A 24 -9.45 -18.36 -2.12
N ASP A 25 -9.86 -17.38 -1.32
CA ASP A 25 -9.72 -15.95 -1.62
C ASP A 25 -8.32 -15.49 -1.22
N LEU A 26 -7.44 -15.30 -2.21
CA LEU A 26 -6.06 -14.84 -2.00
C LEU A 26 -5.95 -13.33 -1.75
N ALA A 27 -7.00 -12.56 -2.03
CA ALA A 27 -6.97 -11.10 -1.97
C ALA A 27 -8.21 -10.50 -1.27
N PRO A 28 -8.54 -10.94 -0.03
CA PRO A 28 -9.65 -10.35 0.70
C PRO A 28 -9.38 -8.86 0.98
N SER A 29 -10.46 -8.11 1.25
CA SER A 29 -10.42 -6.64 1.36
C SER A 29 -9.51 -6.09 2.47
N TYR A 30 -9.24 -6.88 3.49
CA TYR A 30 -8.36 -6.55 4.61
C TYR A 30 -6.88 -6.87 4.34
N GLN A 31 -6.56 -7.54 3.24
CA GLN A 31 -5.18 -7.94 2.97
C GLN A 31 -4.32 -6.82 2.38
N ARG A 32 -3.01 -6.89 2.66
CA ARG A 32 -2.00 -5.98 2.12
C ARG A 32 -1.96 -6.00 0.60
N GLN A 33 -1.76 -4.84 0.01
CA GLN A 33 -1.12 -4.71 -1.29
C GLN A 33 0.38 -4.99 -1.10
N GLY A 34 0.77 -6.27 -1.16
CA GLY A 34 2.16 -6.68 -0.99
C GLY A 34 2.96 -6.54 -2.27
N ASP A 35 4.26 -6.33 -2.15
CA ASP A 35 5.19 -6.50 -3.26
C ASP A 35 5.21 -7.99 -3.65
N VAL A 36 5.23 -8.29 -4.94
CA VAL A 36 5.42 -9.65 -5.44
C VAL A 36 6.82 -10.12 -5.03
N TRP A 37 6.92 -11.31 -4.43
CA TRP A 37 8.22 -11.87 -4.06
C TRP A 37 9.15 -11.97 -5.27
N PRO A 38 10.42 -11.57 -5.15
CA PRO A 38 11.42 -11.82 -6.18
C PRO A 38 11.59 -13.33 -6.43
N LEU A 39 12.12 -13.67 -7.59
CA LEU A 39 12.23 -15.07 -8.04
C LEU A 39 13.00 -15.92 -7.04
N GLU A 40 14.12 -15.43 -6.54
CA GLU A 40 15.02 -16.14 -5.61
C GLU A 40 14.28 -16.51 -4.32
N LYS A 41 13.42 -15.63 -3.81
CA LYS A 41 12.64 -15.89 -2.59
C LYS A 41 11.57 -16.95 -2.80
N ARG A 42 10.96 -16.98 -3.99
CA ARG A 42 9.99 -18.03 -4.37
C ARG A 42 10.68 -19.38 -4.52
N GLN A 43 11.85 -19.42 -5.18
CA GLN A 43 12.68 -20.61 -5.35
C GLN A 43 13.15 -21.18 -4.00
N LEU A 44 13.60 -20.31 -3.08
CA LEU A 44 14.01 -20.70 -1.74
C LEU A 44 12.87 -21.32 -0.93
N LEU A 45 11.63 -20.88 -1.11
CA LEU A 45 10.49 -21.52 -0.46
C LEU A 45 10.26 -22.94 -0.99
N ILE A 46 10.34 -23.14 -2.31
CA ILE A 46 10.17 -24.49 -2.90
C ILE A 46 11.30 -25.43 -2.47
N ASP A 47 12.54 -24.91 -2.44
CA ASP A 47 13.69 -25.63 -1.88
C ASP A 47 13.41 -26.07 -0.43
N SER A 48 12.97 -25.14 0.41
CA SER A 48 12.64 -25.41 1.82
C SER A 48 11.58 -26.52 1.96
N ILE A 49 10.54 -26.51 1.12
CA ILE A 49 9.48 -27.51 1.12
C ILE A 49 10.02 -28.88 0.70
N ILE A 50 10.79 -28.97 -0.37
CA ILE A 50 11.36 -30.22 -0.88
C ILE A 50 12.34 -30.82 0.13
N ASN A 51 13.18 -29.97 0.73
CA ASN A 51 14.17 -30.37 1.74
C ASN A 51 13.60 -30.49 3.16
N ARG A 52 12.27 -30.30 3.32
CA ARG A 52 11.53 -30.44 4.58
C ARG A 52 11.98 -29.50 5.70
N TYR A 53 12.43 -28.32 5.34
CA TYR A 53 12.58 -27.24 6.31
C TYR A 53 11.22 -26.78 6.82
N ASP A 54 11.17 -26.34 8.06
CA ASP A 54 9.98 -25.72 8.62
C ASP A 54 9.70 -24.38 7.89
N ILE A 55 8.43 -24.15 7.57
CA ILE A 55 7.98 -22.91 6.95
C ILE A 55 7.01 -22.18 7.86
N PRO A 56 6.95 -20.85 7.83
CA PRO A 56 6.01 -20.10 8.67
C PRO A 56 4.56 -20.49 8.41
N LYS A 57 3.75 -20.54 9.47
CA LYS A 57 2.33 -20.89 9.41
C LYS A 57 1.55 -20.01 8.45
N LEU A 58 0.60 -20.59 7.77
CA LEU A 58 -0.40 -19.93 6.94
C LEU A 58 -1.67 -19.76 7.76
N TYR A 59 -2.37 -18.64 7.61
CA TYR A 59 -3.61 -18.40 8.35
C TYR A 59 -4.75 -18.11 7.40
N PHE A 60 -5.83 -18.91 7.54
CA PHE A 60 -7.04 -18.83 6.72
C PHE A 60 -8.22 -18.46 7.59
N HIS A 61 -9.02 -17.52 7.15
CA HIS A 61 -10.33 -17.24 7.71
C HIS A 61 -11.37 -18.11 6.99
N ARG A 62 -12.13 -18.90 7.74
CA ARG A 62 -13.24 -19.66 7.20
C ARG A 62 -14.43 -18.74 6.98
N LEU A 63 -14.85 -18.58 5.72
CA LEU A 63 -15.97 -17.73 5.38
C LEU A 63 -17.29 -18.36 5.84
N GLU A 64 -18.24 -17.54 6.28
CA GLU A 64 -19.59 -17.96 6.60
C GLU A 64 -20.30 -18.50 5.38
N ARG A 65 -21.31 -19.36 5.60
CA ARG A 65 -22.07 -19.98 4.50
C ARG A 65 -22.70 -18.99 3.54
N SER A 66 -23.16 -17.85 4.04
CA SER A 66 -23.77 -16.77 3.24
C SER A 66 -22.74 -16.14 2.31
N GLU A 67 -21.59 -15.79 2.84
CA GLU A 67 -20.48 -15.17 2.13
C GLU A 67 -19.78 -16.17 1.20
N SER A 68 -19.56 -17.38 1.65
CA SER A 68 -18.99 -18.47 0.87
C SER A 68 -19.82 -18.73 -0.41
N LYS A 69 -21.15 -18.82 -0.30
CA LYS A 69 -22.03 -18.97 -1.48
C LYS A 69 -21.96 -17.79 -2.43
N LYS A 70 -21.90 -16.56 -1.91
CA LYS A 70 -21.83 -15.34 -2.72
C LYS A 70 -20.51 -15.22 -3.47
N LYS A 71 -19.40 -15.51 -2.80
CA LYS A 71 -18.05 -15.41 -3.37
C LYS A 71 -17.59 -16.68 -4.08
N LYS A 72 -18.27 -17.81 -3.91
CA LYS A 72 -17.80 -19.15 -4.31
C LYS A 72 -16.42 -19.49 -3.73
N LYS A 73 -16.17 -19.05 -2.50
CA LYS A 73 -14.93 -19.24 -1.75
C LYS A 73 -15.27 -19.75 -0.35
N ASP A 74 -14.48 -20.69 0.17
CA ASP A 74 -14.67 -21.20 1.52
C ASP A 74 -13.74 -20.56 2.52
N PHE A 75 -12.59 -20.14 2.04
CA PHE A 75 -11.55 -19.55 2.86
C PHE A 75 -11.05 -18.23 2.27
N ALA A 76 -10.63 -17.33 3.14
CA ALA A 76 -9.90 -16.12 2.79
C ALA A 76 -8.54 -16.15 3.49
N VAL A 77 -7.47 -15.83 2.77
CA VAL A 77 -6.12 -15.85 3.33
C VAL A 77 -5.92 -14.65 4.24
N VAL A 78 -5.61 -14.89 5.51
CA VAL A 78 -5.24 -13.84 6.48
C VAL A 78 -3.74 -13.56 6.40
N ASP A 79 -2.89 -14.61 6.45
CA ASP A 79 -1.45 -14.49 6.21
C ASP A 79 -0.93 -15.67 5.38
N GLY A 80 0.11 -15.42 4.59
CA GLY A 80 0.77 -16.42 3.75
C GLY A 80 0.42 -16.36 2.26
N ARG A 81 -0.25 -15.34 1.79
CA ARG A 81 -0.61 -15.14 0.37
C ARG A 81 0.59 -15.33 -0.55
N GLN A 82 1.70 -14.65 -0.31
CA GLN A 82 2.91 -14.72 -1.15
C GLN A 82 3.50 -16.13 -1.21
N ARG A 83 3.37 -16.90 -0.10
CA ARG A 83 3.81 -18.29 -0.03
C ARG A 83 2.92 -19.19 -0.89
N LEU A 84 1.60 -19.01 -0.82
CA LEU A 84 0.66 -19.74 -1.68
C LEU A 84 0.84 -19.40 -3.15
N GLU A 85 0.97 -18.12 -3.50
CA GLU A 85 1.23 -17.68 -4.86
C GLU A 85 2.55 -18.25 -5.41
N ALA A 86 3.59 -18.37 -4.58
CA ALA A 86 4.84 -19.01 -4.95
C ALA A 86 4.65 -20.51 -5.20
N ILE A 87 3.99 -21.22 -4.28
CA ILE A 87 3.71 -22.67 -4.43
C ILE A 87 2.87 -22.92 -5.69
N PHE A 88 1.77 -22.22 -5.87
CA PHE A 88 0.89 -22.39 -7.02
C PHE A 88 1.62 -22.06 -8.33
N GLY A 89 2.36 -20.95 -8.37
CA GLY A 89 3.13 -20.59 -9.55
C GLY A 89 4.21 -21.61 -9.94
N PHE A 90 4.81 -22.31 -8.96
CA PHE A 90 5.74 -23.41 -9.25
C PHE A 90 5.02 -24.64 -9.83
N LEU A 91 3.90 -25.03 -9.25
CA LEU A 91 3.07 -26.15 -9.77
C LEU A 91 2.51 -25.84 -11.16
N ASP A 92 2.17 -24.58 -11.45
CA ASP A 92 1.75 -24.09 -12.77
C ASP A 92 2.92 -24.01 -13.77
N GLY A 93 4.18 -24.27 -13.35
CA GLY A 93 5.37 -24.21 -14.21
C GLY A 93 5.83 -22.79 -14.57
N ASN A 94 5.41 -21.77 -13.81
CA ASN A 94 5.74 -20.37 -14.08
C ASN A 94 7.23 -20.05 -13.86
N TYR A 95 7.94 -20.85 -13.07
CA TYR A 95 9.37 -20.69 -12.81
C TYR A 95 10.03 -22.02 -12.44
N PRO A 96 11.36 -22.18 -12.65
CA PRO A 96 12.10 -23.40 -12.28
C PRO A 96 12.61 -23.34 -10.84
N LEU A 97 13.16 -24.45 -10.32
CA LEU A 97 14.05 -24.44 -9.16
C LEU A 97 15.27 -23.53 -9.40
N ALA A 98 15.90 -23.08 -8.33
CA ALA A 98 17.17 -22.39 -8.44
C ALA A 98 18.21 -23.26 -9.15
N SER A 99 19.12 -22.64 -9.92
CA SER A 99 20.15 -23.40 -10.65
C SER A 99 21.13 -24.14 -9.76
N ASP A 100 21.31 -23.63 -8.54
CA ASP A 100 22.15 -24.14 -7.47
C ASP A 100 21.36 -24.99 -6.45
N PHE A 101 20.14 -25.44 -6.78
CA PHE A 101 19.32 -26.29 -5.92
C PHE A 101 20.05 -27.62 -5.64
N GLU A 102 20.17 -27.95 -4.35
CA GLU A 102 20.70 -29.23 -3.85
C GLU A 102 19.63 -29.98 -3.05
N TYR A 103 19.48 -31.28 -3.34
CA TYR A 103 18.58 -32.12 -2.56
C TYR A 103 19.34 -32.81 -1.42
N LEU A 104 19.05 -32.43 -0.19
CA LEU A 104 19.75 -32.91 1.00
C LEU A 104 19.59 -34.41 1.26
N GLY A 105 18.64 -35.06 0.63
CA GLY A 105 18.38 -36.51 0.81
C GLY A 105 19.15 -37.41 -0.14
N ASP A 106 19.75 -36.87 -1.21
CA ASP A 106 20.47 -37.64 -2.22
C ASP A 106 21.24 -36.69 -3.16
N ASP A 107 22.55 -36.67 -3.05
CA ASP A 107 23.47 -35.80 -3.80
C ASP A 107 23.50 -36.12 -5.32
N SER A 108 22.97 -37.29 -5.72
CA SER A 108 22.86 -37.66 -7.15
C SER A 108 21.70 -36.97 -7.88
N VAL A 109 20.81 -36.28 -7.17
CA VAL A 109 19.65 -35.60 -7.71
C VAL A 109 20.02 -34.20 -8.24
N ALA A 110 20.28 -34.11 -9.53
CA ALA A 110 20.58 -32.85 -10.21
C ALA A 110 19.28 -32.21 -10.76
N ALA A 111 18.47 -31.60 -9.86
CA ALA A 111 17.18 -30.99 -10.20
C ALA A 111 17.24 -29.45 -10.34
N GLY A 112 18.42 -28.84 -10.16
CA GLY A 112 18.63 -27.40 -10.34
C GLY A 112 18.17 -26.92 -11.72
N GLY A 113 17.46 -25.80 -11.78
CA GLY A 113 16.91 -25.23 -13.01
C GLY A 113 15.70 -25.96 -13.62
N MET A 114 15.22 -27.06 -13.01
CA MET A 114 14.06 -27.81 -13.51
C MET A 114 12.72 -27.20 -13.06
N LYS A 115 11.74 -27.26 -13.96
CA LYS A 115 10.34 -26.96 -13.66
C LYS A 115 9.63 -28.17 -13.04
N TYR A 116 8.50 -27.94 -12.40
CA TYR A 116 7.70 -28.98 -11.74
C TYR A 116 7.40 -30.16 -12.66
N ALA A 117 6.98 -29.93 -13.91
CA ALA A 117 6.68 -31.00 -14.88
C ALA A 117 7.92 -31.86 -15.23
N GLU A 118 9.10 -31.25 -15.32
CA GLU A 118 10.36 -31.96 -15.60
C GLU A 118 10.80 -32.80 -14.41
N ILE A 119 10.63 -32.27 -13.20
CA ILE A 119 10.86 -33.02 -11.94
C ILE A 119 9.91 -34.21 -11.87
N ALA A 120 8.64 -34.03 -12.25
CA ALA A 120 7.64 -35.09 -12.24
C ALA A 120 8.04 -36.30 -13.09
N VAL A 121 8.71 -36.06 -14.20
CA VAL A 121 9.19 -37.10 -15.12
C VAL A 121 10.52 -37.69 -14.64
N LYS A 122 11.49 -36.85 -14.34
CA LYS A 122 12.87 -37.29 -14.08
C LYS A 122 13.10 -37.77 -12.64
N TYR A 123 12.43 -37.12 -11.68
CA TYR A 123 12.57 -37.38 -10.24
C TYR A 123 11.20 -37.55 -9.55
N PRO A 124 10.43 -38.62 -9.84
CA PRO A 124 9.07 -38.79 -9.31
C PRO A 124 9.00 -38.78 -7.76
N ARG A 125 10.02 -39.29 -7.09
CA ARG A 125 10.10 -39.27 -5.61
C ARG A 125 10.26 -37.85 -5.07
N LEU A 126 10.99 -36.97 -5.77
CA LEU A 126 11.17 -35.58 -5.39
C LEU A 126 9.83 -34.82 -5.53
N ARG A 127 9.12 -35.08 -6.62
CA ARG A 127 7.75 -34.57 -6.82
C ARG A 127 6.82 -35.00 -5.69
N GLN A 128 6.80 -36.30 -5.34
CA GLN A 128 5.94 -36.81 -4.26
C GLN A 128 6.25 -36.13 -2.93
N ARG A 129 7.51 -35.78 -2.64
CA ARG A 129 7.88 -35.04 -1.43
C ARG A 129 7.28 -33.65 -1.40
N LEU A 130 7.30 -32.93 -2.52
CA LEU A 130 6.67 -31.62 -2.65
C LEU A 130 5.15 -31.74 -2.49
N ASP A 131 4.51 -32.64 -3.25
CA ASP A 131 3.06 -32.82 -3.29
C ASP A 131 2.46 -33.19 -1.93
N ALA A 132 3.17 -34.04 -1.20
CA ALA A 132 2.74 -34.58 0.10
C ALA A 132 3.19 -33.70 1.29
N PHE A 133 3.91 -32.60 1.06
CA PHE A 133 4.34 -31.72 2.16
C PHE A 133 3.10 -31.10 2.82
N ALA A 134 2.96 -31.31 4.13
CA ALA A 134 1.86 -30.75 4.92
C ALA A 134 2.14 -29.27 5.20
N LEU A 135 1.37 -28.38 4.59
CA LEU A 135 1.43 -26.93 4.86
C LEU A 135 0.90 -26.66 6.27
N PRO A 136 1.59 -25.90 7.10
CA PRO A 136 1.14 -25.57 8.44
C PRO A 136 0.02 -24.52 8.41
N ILE A 137 -1.19 -24.92 8.02
CA ILE A 137 -2.35 -24.04 7.86
C ILE A 137 -3.19 -24.06 9.13
N ILE A 138 -3.43 -22.88 9.70
CA ILE A 138 -4.36 -22.63 10.80
C ILE A 138 -5.59 -21.92 10.25
N CYS A 139 -6.74 -22.53 10.43
CA CYS A 139 -8.03 -21.93 10.13
C CYS A 139 -8.57 -21.17 11.33
N ILE A 140 -9.21 -20.04 11.07
CA ILE A 140 -9.88 -19.20 12.05
C ILE A 140 -11.36 -19.16 11.68
N ALA A 141 -12.21 -19.50 12.63
CA ALA A 141 -13.66 -19.36 12.51
C ALA A 141 -14.12 -18.24 13.46
N THR A 142 -14.66 -17.17 12.89
CA THR A 142 -15.31 -16.07 13.61
C THR A 142 -16.18 -15.27 12.65
N GLU A 143 -17.26 -14.70 13.16
CA GLU A 143 -18.12 -13.75 12.45
C GLU A 143 -17.63 -12.29 12.62
N ASP A 144 -16.74 -12.07 13.58
CA ASP A 144 -16.20 -10.76 13.91
C ASP A 144 -14.95 -10.46 13.09
N LEU A 145 -15.11 -9.64 12.05
CA LEU A 145 -14.01 -9.24 11.17
C LEU A 145 -12.98 -8.34 11.89
N ASP A 146 -13.36 -7.67 12.99
CA ASP A 146 -12.42 -6.88 13.78
C ASP A 146 -11.39 -7.79 14.48
N LEU A 147 -11.77 -9.02 14.86
CA LEU A 147 -10.84 -10.03 15.39
C LEU A 147 -9.90 -10.58 14.32
N ILE A 148 -10.35 -10.71 13.07
CA ILE A 148 -9.49 -11.08 11.94
C ILE A 148 -8.47 -9.96 11.67
N ASP A 149 -8.91 -8.70 11.68
CA ASP A 149 -8.03 -7.54 11.49
C ASP A 149 -6.98 -7.44 12.63
N ASP A 150 -7.37 -7.67 13.88
CA ASP A 150 -6.45 -7.69 15.02
C ASP A 150 -5.43 -8.83 14.92
N LEU A 151 -5.87 -10.02 14.54
CA LEU A 151 -4.95 -11.15 14.30
C LEU A 151 -3.98 -10.85 13.16
N PHE A 152 -4.48 -10.35 12.03
CA PHE A 152 -3.62 -9.96 10.90
C PHE A 152 -2.56 -8.95 11.33
N PHE A 153 -2.96 -7.98 12.16
CA PHE A 153 -2.06 -7.01 12.76
C PHE A 153 -0.96 -7.69 13.59
N ARG A 154 -1.33 -8.60 14.51
CA ARG A 154 -0.39 -9.31 15.38
C ARG A 154 0.57 -10.19 14.62
N LEU A 155 0.11 -10.91 13.61
CA LEU A 155 0.95 -11.77 12.75
C LEU A 155 1.99 -10.96 11.96
N ASN A 156 1.64 -9.72 11.59
CA ASN A 156 2.54 -8.84 10.85
C ASN A 156 3.38 -7.90 11.73
N GLU A 157 3.30 -8.01 13.05
CA GLU A 157 4.02 -7.14 13.99
C GLU A 157 5.54 -7.27 13.86
N ALA A 158 6.05 -8.42 13.39
CA ALA A 158 7.45 -8.60 13.04
C ALA A 158 7.90 -7.74 11.83
N VAL A 159 6.95 -7.31 10.96
CA VAL A 159 7.15 -6.27 9.94
C VAL A 159 6.09 -5.21 10.18
N PRO A 160 6.40 -4.14 10.92
CA PRO A 160 5.40 -3.16 11.34
C PRO A 160 4.63 -2.60 10.15
N LEU A 161 3.30 -2.64 10.24
CA LEU A 161 2.42 -1.98 9.28
C LEU A 161 2.80 -0.51 9.22
N ASN A 162 2.91 0.02 8.01
CA ASN A 162 3.02 1.47 7.87
C ASN A 162 1.69 2.15 8.28
N ALA A 163 1.73 3.47 8.41
CA ALA A 163 0.57 4.22 8.88
C ALA A 163 -0.66 4.07 7.98
N ALA A 164 -0.48 4.00 6.65
CA ALA A 164 -1.56 3.83 5.69
C ALA A 164 -2.19 2.43 5.76
N GLU A 165 -1.36 1.40 5.95
CA GLU A 165 -1.82 0.01 6.12
C GLU A 165 -2.68 -0.13 7.38
N LYS A 166 -2.23 0.47 8.52
CA LYS A 166 -2.99 0.48 9.77
C LYS A 166 -4.35 1.16 9.61
N ARG A 167 -4.37 2.36 9.00
CA ARG A 167 -5.63 3.11 8.80
C ARG A 167 -6.58 2.40 7.84
N ASN A 168 -6.05 1.69 6.85
CA ASN A 168 -6.87 0.88 5.95
C ASN A 168 -7.59 -0.26 6.69
N ALA A 169 -6.96 -0.83 7.71
CA ALA A 169 -7.52 -1.89 8.55
C ALA A 169 -8.57 -1.39 9.57
N PHE A 170 -8.62 -0.08 9.91
CA PHE A 170 -9.62 0.44 10.86
C PHE A 170 -11.06 0.34 10.36
N GLY A 171 -11.29 0.20 9.04
CA GLY A 171 -12.62 0.14 8.44
C GLY A 171 -13.44 1.43 8.61
N GLY A 172 -14.75 1.37 8.33
CA GLY A 172 -15.70 2.45 8.53
C GLY A 172 -15.76 3.49 7.41
N ASP A 173 -16.58 4.55 7.66
CA ASP A 173 -16.93 5.55 6.65
C ASP A 173 -15.71 6.31 6.10
N MET A 174 -14.82 6.76 7.01
CA MET A 174 -13.64 7.54 6.62
C MET A 174 -12.64 6.69 5.85
N ALA A 175 -12.34 5.47 6.29
CA ALA A 175 -11.42 4.57 5.58
C ALA A 175 -11.93 4.26 4.16
N SER A 176 -13.25 4.06 4.02
CA SER A 176 -13.89 3.86 2.71
C SER A 176 -13.81 5.10 1.82
N ALA A 177 -14.00 6.29 2.38
CA ALA A 177 -13.89 7.55 1.65
C ALA A 177 -12.45 7.82 1.20
N ILE A 178 -11.45 7.56 2.05
CA ILE A 178 -10.02 7.66 1.70
C ILE A 178 -9.69 6.75 0.51
N LYS A 179 -10.21 5.50 0.49
CA LYS A 179 -10.03 4.58 -0.66
C LYS A 179 -10.60 5.17 -1.95
N LYS A 180 -11.79 5.76 -1.90
CA LYS A 180 -12.43 6.41 -3.06
C LYS A 180 -11.61 7.60 -3.55
N VAL A 181 -11.14 8.46 -2.65
CA VAL A 181 -10.28 9.60 -3.01
C VAL A 181 -8.95 9.13 -3.60
N ALA A 182 -8.32 8.10 -3.03
CA ALA A 182 -7.06 7.54 -3.55
C ALA A 182 -7.21 6.88 -4.94
N ALA A 183 -8.41 6.52 -5.34
CA ALA A 183 -8.73 5.99 -6.66
C ALA A 183 -9.00 7.07 -7.72
N GLU A 184 -9.03 8.36 -7.35
CA GLU A 184 -9.26 9.46 -8.29
C GLU A 184 -8.18 9.53 -9.39
N GLN A 185 -8.59 10.03 -10.55
CA GLN A 185 -7.72 10.16 -11.74
C GLN A 185 -6.41 10.92 -11.44
N PHE A 186 -6.43 11.84 -10.49
CA PHE A 186 -5.26 12.56 -10.02
C PHE A 186 -4.18 11.58 -9.54
N PHE A 187 -4.51 10.67 -8.63
CA PHE A 187 -3.56 9.69 -8.11
C PHE A 187 -3.14 8.67 -9.16
N VAL A 188 -4.08 8.15 -9.94
CA VAL A 188 -3.80 7.08 -10.90
C VAL A 188 -2.99 7.57 -12.09
N LYS A 189 -3.32 8.76 -12.63
CA LYS A 189 -2.76 9.25 -13.89
C LYS A 189 -1.74 10.37 -13.74
N LYS A 190 -1.86 11.25 -12.71
CA LYS A 190 -1.06 12.47 -12.64
C LYS A 190 0.17 12.36 -11.76
N VAL A 191 0.06 11.74 -10.57
CA VAL A 191 1.23 11.60 -9.70
C VAL A 191 2.28 10.64 -10.27
N ARG A 192 3.56 10.94 -10.02
CA ARG A 192 4.68 10.13 -10.52
C ARG A 192 5.17 9.08 -9.52
N PHE A 193 5.02 9.31 -8.21
CA PHE A 193 5.37 8.30 -7.22
C PHE A 193 4.47 7.07 -7.30
N SER A 194 5.02 5.90 -6.97
CA SER A 194 4.30 4.62 -7.01
C SER A 194 3.31 4.48 -5.86
N ASN A 195 2.31 3.59 -6.02
CA ASN A 195 1.38 3.26 -4.93
C ASN A 195 1.90 2.11 -4.04
N ARG A 196 3.23 1.94 -3.91
CA ARG A 196 3.80 0.89 -3.06
C ARG A 196 3.37 1.11 -1.61
N ARG A 197 2.92 0.04 -0.93
CA ARG A 197 2.46 0.08 0.46
C ARG A 197 1.44 1.20 0.73
N TYR A 198 0.46 1.37 -0.17
CA TYR A 198 -0.66 2.32 -0.04
C TYR A 198 -0.27 3.81 0.07
N GLN A 199 0.74 4.25 -0.66
CA GLN A 199 1.16 5.65 -0.66
C GLN A 199 0.04 6.62 -1.10
N PHE A 200 -0.84 6.20 -2.01
CA PHE A 200 -1.99 7.02 -2.42
C PHE A 200 -2.98 7.19 -1.27
N LEU A 201 -3.24 6.15 -0.47
CA LEU A 201 -4.08 6.22 0.72
C LEU A 201 -3.49 7.16 1.77
N GLU A 202 -2.16 7.14 1.95
CA GLU A 202 -1.47 8.04 2.88
C GLU A 202 -1.70 9.50 2.52
N VAL A 203 -1.51 9.86 1.24
CA VAL A 203 -1.70 11.23 0.76
C VAL A 203 -3.19 11.60 0.80
N ALA A 204 -4.09 10.73 0.35
CA ALA A 204 -5.52 10.95 0.42
C ALA A 204 -6.01 11.22 1.85
N ALA A 205 -5.52 10.43 2.83
CA ALA A 205 -5.84 10.66 4.25
C ALA A 205 -5.39 12.04 4.74
N ARG A 206 -4.19 12.49 4.33
CA ARG A 206 -3.69 13.84 4.66
C ARG A 206 -4.58 14.92 4.06
N LEU A 207 -4.98 14.79 2.80
CA LEU A 207 -5.85 15.79 2.16
C LEU A 207 -7.21 15.87 2.84
N MET A 208 -7.82 14.74 3.17
CA MET A 208 -9.10 14.71 3.88
C MET A 208 -8.99 15.29 5.30
N PHE A 209 -7.89 15.01 6.01
CA PHE A 209 -7.62 15.59 7.32
C PHE A 209 -7.42 17.10 7.25
N ILE A 210 -6.66 17.59 6.27
CA ILE A 210 -6.47 19.02 6.02
C ILE A 210 -7.82 19.67 5.74
N GLU A 211 -8.66 19.09 4.87
CA GLU A 211 -9.96 19.67 4.50
C GLU A 211 -10.90 19.76 5.70
N ASP A 212 -10.97 18.72 6.54
CA ASP A 212 -11.78 18.74 7.74
C ASP A 212 -11.39 19.86 8.72
N ASN A 213 -10.08 20.09 8.89
CA ASN A 213 -9.56 21.08 9.83
C ASN A 213 -9.57 22.52 9.29
N ILE A 214 -9.35 22.70 7.99
CA ILE A 214 -9.40 24.02 7.35
C ILE A 214 -10.79 24.65 7.44
N SER A 215 -11.83 23.85 7.38
CA SER A 215 -13.20 24.35 7.59
C SER A 215 -13.40 24.99 8.97
N SER A 216 -12.52 24.69 9.93
CA SER A 216 -12.42 25.32 11.26
C SER A 216 -11.28 26.35 11.35
N ASN A 217 -10.75 26.82 10.22
CA ASN A 217 -9.63 27.76 10.09
C ASN A 217 -8.32 27.29 10.77
N LYS A 218 -8.08 25.96 10.84
CA LYS A 218 -6.90 25.38 11.45
C LYS A 218 -6.12 24.52 10.46
N LEU A 219 -4.82 24.71 10.39
CA LEU A 219 -3.90 23.79 9.74
C LEU A 219 -3.11 23.07 10.84
N LEU A 220 -3.31 21.76 10.94
CA LEU A 220 -2.66 20.89 11.92
C LEU A 220 -1.59 20.02 11.28
N ASP A 221 -0.70 19.48 12.09
CA ASP A 221 0.30 18.50 11.67
C ASP A 221 -0.38 17.27 11.04
N THR A 222 0.11 16.83 9.90
CA THR A 222 -0.39 15.62 9.23
C THR A 222 0.40 14.38 9.64
N LYS A 223 0.78 14.31 10.93
CA LYS A 223 1.55 13.21 11.51
C LYS A 223 0.64 12.00 11.81
N LYS A 224 1.27 10.82 11.82
CA LYS A 224 0.61 9.54 12.00
C LYS A 224 -0.43 9.49 13.13
N PRO A 225 -0.14 9.91 14.39
CA PRO A 225 -1.11 9.79 15.46
C PRO A 225 -2.40 10.59 15.21
N LEU A 226 -2.28 11.79 14.63
CA LEU A 226 -3.43 12.65 14.34
C LEU A 226 -4.30 12.07 13.20
N LEU A 227 -3.66 11.52 12.17
CA LEU A 227 -4.39 10.84 11.09
C LEU A 227 -5.06 9.55 11.56
N ASP A 228 -4.42 8.78 12.43
CA ASP A 228 -4.99 7.56 12.99
C ASP A 228 -6.23 7.87 13.84
N ASN A 229 -6.16 8.90 14.71
CA ASN A 229 -7.31 9.36 15.48
C ASN A 229 -8.43 9.90 14.58
N PHE A 230 -8.10 10.70 13.58
CA PHE A 230 -9.07 11.20 12.61
C PHE A 230 -9.89 10.07 11.95
N VAL A 231 -9.22 8.99 11.50
CA VAL A 231 -9.94 7.87 10.87
C VAL A 231 -10.83 7.15 11.88
N ARG A 232 -10.37 6.96 13.14
CA ARG A 232 -11.17 6.34 14.20
C ARG A 232 -12.38 7.18 14.60
N ASP A 233 -12.21 8.52 14.75
CA ASP A 233 -13.27 9.45 15.15
C ASP A 233 -14.41 9.53 14.12
N TYR A 234 -14.12 9.16 12.87
CA TYR A 234 -15.05 9.13 11.75
C TYR A 234 -15.39 7.71 11.29
N ARG A 235 -15.18 6.69 12.15
CA ARG A 235 -15.48 5.29 11.80
C ARG A 235 -16.97 5.08 11.53
N SER A 236 -17.84 5.71 12.32
CA SER A 236 -19.30 5.61 12.20
C SER A 236 -20.01 6.87 12.67
N GLY A 237 -21.29 7.02 12.31
CA GLY A 237 -22.16 8.09 12.81
C GLY A 237 -21.96 9.48 12.19
N LYS A 238 -20.97 9.66 11.31
CA LYS A 238 -20.64 10.96 10.69
C LYS A 238 -20.64 10.92 9.15
N ALA A 239 -21.37 9.98 8.55
CA ALA A 239 -21.34 9.72 7.09
C ALA A 239 -21.54 10.97 6.24
N ARG A 240 -22.47 11.86 6.60
CA ARG A 240 -22.73 13.14 5.88
C ARG A 240 -21.49 14.05 5.89
N ARG A 241 -20.80 14.16 7.03
CA ARG A 241 -19.57 14.98 7.13
C ARG A 241 -18.44 14.38 6.30
N VAL A 242 -18.27 13.05 6.36
CA VAL A 242 -17.27 12.31 5.57
C VAL A 242 -17.52 12.50 4.07
N ALA A 243 -18.76 12.39 3.63
CA ALA A 243 -19.13 12.63 2.22
C ALA A 243 -18.77 14.06 1.79
N LYS A 244 -19.14 15.07 2.59
CA LYS A 244 -18.81 16.47 2.31
C LYS A 244 -17.30 16.69 2.16
N ILE A 245 -16.49 16.23 3.11
CA ILE A 245 -15.02 16.33 3.05
C ILE A 245 -14.48 15.65 1.79
N SER A 246 -14.98 14.45 1.48
CA SER A 246 -14.57 13.70 0.28
C SER A 246 -14.85 14.47 -1.00
N ASP A 247 -16.02 15.07 -1.12
CA ASP A 247 -16.45 15.80 -2.32
C ASP A 247 -15.65 17.12 -2.48
N GLU A 248 -15.40 17.84 -1.39
CA GLU A 248 -14.53 19.02 -1.40
C GLU A 248 -13.12 18.67 -1.87
N VAL A 249 -12.52 17.57 -1.35
CA VAL A 249 -11.21 17.09 -1.80
C VAL A 249 -11.21 16.74 -3.29
N LYS A 250 -12.23 16.04 -3.79
CA LYS A 250 -12.32 15.66 -5.20
C LYS A 250 -12.42 16.89 -6.14
N VAL A 251 -13.14 17.92 -5.75
CA VAL A 251 -13.21 19.18 -6.52
C VAL A 251 -11.81 19.78 -6.70
N VAL A 252 -11.03 19.87 -5.64
CA VAL A 252 -9.67 20.39 -5.71
C VAL A 252 -8.77 19.47 -6.55
N LEU A 253 -8.83 18.15 -6.36
CA LEU A 253 -8.04 17.17 -7.14
C LEU A 253 -8.41 17.21 -8.64
N SER A 254 -9.68 17.46 -8.99
CA SER A 254 -10.12 17.65 -10.37
C SER A 254 -9.44 18.88 -10.99
N SER A 255 -9.42 20.00 -10.25
CA SER A 255 -8.74 21.22 -10.69
C SER A 255 -7.23 21.02 -10.83
N MET A 256 -6.59 20.32 -9.91
CA MET A 256 -5.18 19.93 -10.04
C MET A 256 -4.94 19.05 -11.28
N SER A 257 -5.85 18.12 -11.56
CA SER A 257 -5.75 17.22 -12.70
C SER A 257 -5.79 17.94 -14.06
N SER A 258 -6.43 19.10 -14.14
CA SER A 258 -6.46 19.93 -15.36
C SER A 258 -5.14 20.63 -15.65
N VAL A 259 -4.32 20.88 -14.62
CA VAL A 259 -3.05 21.61 -14.73
C VAL A 259 -1.86 20.67 -14.95
N PHE A 260 -1.83 19.54 -14.23
CA PHE A 260 -0.70 18.61 -14.29
C PHE A 260 -0.81 17.57 -15.40
N GLY A 261 0.34 17.22 -15.99
CA GLY A 261 0.46 16.17 -17.02
C GLY A 261 0.30 14.75 -16.48
N ALA A 262 0.40 13.76 -17.36
CA ALA A 262 0.45 12.35 -16.94
C ALA A 262 1.81 12.04 -16.31
N LYS A 263 1.80 11.39 -15.11
CA LYS A 263 3.03 11.07 -14.36
C LYS A 263 3.98 12.27 -14.24
N ASP A 264 3.40 13.41 -13.88
CA ASP A 264 4.10 14.71 -13.89
C ASP A 264 5.30 14.74 -12.94
N THR A 265 6.42 15.23 -13.43
CA THR A 265 7.66 15.39 -12.64
C THR A 265 7.49 16.32 -11.44
N LEU A 266 6.58 17.30 -11.53
CA LEU A 266 6.21 18.19 -10.43
C LEU A 266 5.49 17.46 -9.28
N LEU A 267 4.95 16.27 -9.52
CA LEU A 267 4.25 15.41 -8.57
C LEU A 267 5.06 14.13 -8.24
N ALA A 268 6.39 14.23 -8.25
CA ALA A 268 7.28 13.09 -7.97
C ALA A 268 7.35 12.72 -6.47
N SER A 269 7.06 13.66 -5.57
CA SER A 269 7.09 13.45 -4.12
C SER A 269 5.70 13.57 -3.49
N GLN A 270 5.42 12.72 -2.48
CA GLN A 270 4.19 12.82 -1.69
C GLN A 270 4.08 14.15 -0.93
N SER A 271 5.23 14.73 -0.52
CA SER A 271 5.28 15.91 0.34
C SER A 271 4.84 17.21 -0.37
N VAL A 272 4.85 17.24 -1.71
CA VAL A 272 4.41 18.43 -2.46
C VAL A 272 2.89 18.49 -2.61
N VAL A 273 2.22 17.32 -2.61
CA VAL A 273 0.79 17.24 -2.89
C VAL A 273 -0.06 18.04 -1.91
N PRO A 274 0.14 17.97 -0.57
CA PRO A 274 -0.60 18.80 0.38
C PRO A 274 -0.40 20.32 0.17
N VAL A 275 0.80 20.73 -0.21
CA VAL A 275 1.11 22.17 -0.45
C VAL A 275 0.39 22.66 -1.70
N TYR A 276 0.47 21.89 -2.80
CA TYR A 276 -0.24 22.23 -4.04
C TYR A 276 -1.74 22.17 -3.86
N TYR A 277 -2.26 21.18 -3.12
CA TYR A 277 -3.66 21.09 -2.76
C TYR A 277 -4.16 22.38 -2.09
N LEU A 278 -3.45 22.87 -1.09
CA LEU A 278 -3.79 24.09 -0.38
C LEU A 278 -3.77 25.35 -1.28
N LEU A 279 -2.80 25.43 -2.19
CA LEU A 279 -2.75 26.50 -3.19
C LEU A 279 -3.99 26.48 -4.09
N PHE A 280 -4.31 25.32 -4.67
CA PHE A 280 -5.49 25.17 -5.53
C PHE A 280 -6.79 25.43 -4.79
N ARG A 281 -6.92 24.94 -3.56
CA ARG A 281 -8.08 25.18 -2.70
C ARG A 281 -8.32 26.67 -2.44
N ARG A 282 -7.26 27.42 -2.14
CA ARG A 282 -7.32 28.89 -1.97
C ARG A 282 -7.74 29.58 -3.26
N ALA A 283 -7.11 29.24 -4.36
CA ALA A 283 -7.42 29.83 -5.67
C ALA A 283 -8.86 29.54 -6.12
N LEU A 284 -9.41 28.36 -5.83
CA LEU A 284 -10.82 28.04 -6.06
C LEU A 284 -11.74 28.94 -5.23
N ALA A 285 -11.43 29.12 -3.94
CA ALA A 285 -12.22 29.97 -3.04
C ALA A 285 -12.17 31.45 -3.43
N GLN A 286 -11.07 31.92 -4.03
CA GLN A 286 -10.86 33.30 -4.48
C GLN A 286 -11.28 33.53 -5.94
N GLY A 287 -11.62 32.48 -6.68
CA GLY A 287 -11.97 32.58 -8.10
C GLY A 287 -10.75 32.80 -9.03
N THR A 288 -9.52 32.65 -8.51
CA THR A 288 -8.26 32.90 -9.23
C THR A 288 -7.65 31.63 -9.84
N ILE A 289 -8.38 30.53 -9.89
CA ILE A 289 -7.87 29.22 -10.35
C ILE A 289 -7.20 29.28 -11.75
N LYS A 290 -7.65 30.17 -12.62
CA LYS A 290 -7.11 30.34 -13.98
C LYS A 290 -5.68 30.89 -13.99
N SER A 291 -5.24 31.57 -12.91
CA SER A 291 -3.89 32.08 -12.77
C SER A 291 -2.87 30.97 -12.50
N ILE A 292 -3.32 29.81 -12.01
CA ILE A 292 -2.46 28.69 -11.68
C ILE A 292 -2.24 27.84 -12.93
N THR A 293 -1.01 27.91 -13.48
CA THR A 293 -0.63 27.15 -14.67
C THR A 293 0.59 26.26 -14.40
N ARG A 294 0.71 25.16 -15.15
CA ARG A 294 1.86 24.27 -15.05
C ARG A 294 3.19 24.99 -15.31
N LYS A 295 3.18 25.99 -16.20
CA LYS A 295 4.35 26.79 -16.55
C LYS A 295 4.93 27.48 -15.30
N LYS A 296 4.10 28.12 -14.48
CA LYS A 296 4.54 28.77 -13.24
C LYS A 296 5.18 27.80 -12.23
N PHE A 297 4.70 26.55 -12.13
CA PHE A 297 5.36 25.54 -11.31
C PHE A 297 6.72 25.12 -11.86
N LEU A 298 6.88 25.06 -13.19
CA LEU A 298 8.16 24.77 -13.81
C LEU A 298 9.15 25.91 -13.55
N GLU A 299 8.75 27.16 -13.77
CA GLU A 299 9.54 28.34 -13.49
C GLU A 299 9.98 28.40 -12.02
N PHE A 300 9.07 28.11 -11.08
CA PHE A 300 9.41 27.99 -9.67
C PHE A 300 10.44 26.88 -9.39
N ASN A 301 10.33 25.74 -10.05
CA ASN A 301 11.31 24.66 -9.91
C ASN A 301 12.68 25.05 -10.49
N GLU A 302 12.71 25.73 -11.61
CA GLU A 302 13.94 26.25 -12.23
C GLU A 302 14.63 27.26 -11.30
N LEU A 303 13.88 28.23 -10.76
CA LEU A 303 14.39 29.17 -9.75
C LEU A 303 15.04 28.48 -8.56
N ARG A 304 14.41 27.41 -8.04
CA ARG A 304 14.97 26.62 -6.93
C ARG A 304 16.26 25.90 -7.33
N GLN A 305 16.33 25.37 -8.56
CA GLN A 305 17.53 24.69 -9.04
C GLN A 305 18.70 25.68 -9.21
N GLU A 306 18.46 26.83 -9.85
CA GLU A 306 19.42 27.88 -9.97
C GLU A 306 19.91 28.39 -8.61
N ASN A 307 18.98 28.56 -7.67
CA ASN A 307 19.31 29.02 -6.32
C ASN A 307 20.21 28.03 -5.57
N ARG A 308 20.00 26.72 -5.74
CA ARG A 308 20.91 25.70 -5.19
C ARG A 308 22.32 25.78 -5.77
N LEU A 309 22.45 26.05 -7.06
CA LEU A 309 23.75 26.22 -7.70
C LEU A 309 24.45 27.48 -7.18
N LYS A 310 23.71 28.58 -7.01
CA LYS A 310 24.24 29.82 -6.39
C LYS A 310 24.70 29.56 -4.95
N ALA A 311 23.87 28.86 -4.15
CA ALA A 311 24.22 28.55 -2.77
C ALA A 311 25.45 27.62 -2.65
N ALA A 312 25.63 26.70 -3.58
CA ALA A 312 26.81 25.83 -3.62
C ALA A 312 28.10 26.58 -3.96
N ALA A 313 28.01 27.66 -4.76
CA ALA A 313 29.13 28.51 -5.11
C ALA A 313 29.42 29.58 -4.04
N ASP A 314 28.37 30.23 -3.55
CA ASP A 314 28.43 31.29 -2.53
C ASP A 314 27.06 31.44 -1.86
N ILE A 315 26.96 31.00 -0.62
CA ILE A 315 25.69 30.99 0.14
C ILE A 315 25.14 32.42 0.34
N GLY A 316 26.01 33.44 0.38
CA GLY A 316 25.61 34.84 0.54
C GLY A 316 24.86 35.40 -0.67
N LYS A 317 24.92 34.73 -1.82
CA LYS A 317 24.21 35.11 -3.06
C LYS A 317 22.91 34.34 -3.28
N ALA A 318 22.62 33.39 -2.40
CA ALA A 318 21.42 32.58 -2.52
C ALA A 318 20.20 33.27 -1.90
N ASP A 319 19.04 33.02 -2.48
CA ASP A 319 17.74 33.37 -1.88
C ASP A 319 17.45 32.41 -0.71
N TYR A 320 17.41 32.97 0.48
CA TYR A 320 17.25 32.18 1.72
C TYR A 320 15.88 31.52 1.82
N GLU A 321 14.82 32.14 1.30
CA GLU A 321 13.47 31.55 1.32
C GLU A 321 13.39 30.29 0.45
N LEU A 322 14.04 30.31 -0.72
CA LEU A 322 14.09 29.13 -1.60
C LEU A 322 14.89 27.98 -0.97
N LEU A 323 15.98 28.28 -0.24
CA LEU A 323 16.71 27.27 0.53
C LEU A 323 15.86 26.70 1.67
N GLU A 324 15.11 27.53 2.35
CA GLU A 324 14.22 27.12 3.42
C GLU A 324 13.05 26.27 2.89
N TYR A 325 12.49 26.60 1.73
CA TYR A 325 11.52 25.76 1.04
C TYR A 325 12.10 24.37 0.75
N ASP A 326 13.34 24.31 0.26
CA ASP A 326 14.03 23.04 -0.05
C ASP A 326 14.29 22.22 1.22
N ARG A 327 14.75 22.85 2.29
CA ARG A 327 14.96 22.22 3.59
C ARG A 327 13.67 21.62 4.14
N MET A 328 12.57 22.39 4.16
CA MET A 328 11.25 21.93 4.62
C MET A 328 10.60 20.91 3.70
N SER A 329 11.05 20.80 2.45
CA SER A 329 10.62 19.77 1.51
C SER A 329 11.27 18.40 1.77
N GLN A 330 12.36 18.36 2.56
CA GLN A 330 13.09 17.14 2.93
C GLN A 330 12.87 16.76 4.39
N GLN A 331 12.74 17.74 5.31
CA GLN A 331 12.58 17.53 6.73
C GLN A 331 11.31 18.20 7.25
N GLY A 332 10.62 17.59 8.21
CA GLY A 332 9.40 18.13 8.80
C GLY A 332 8.24 18.31 7.82
N THR A 333 8.21 17.54 6.73
CA THR A 333 7.25 17.71 5.61
C THR A 333 5.78 17.60 6.02
N ASN A 334 5.50 17.01 7.19
CA ASN A 334 4.18 16.78 7.75
C ASN A 334 3.81 17.77 8.87
N ASP A 335 4.72 18.67 9.22
CA ASP A 335 4.49 19.71 10.23
C ASP A 335 3.67 20.86 9.64
N ALA A 336 2.66 21.32 10.36
CA ALA A 336 1.78 22.41 9.91
C ALA A 336 2.57 23.68 9.60
N GLY A 337 3.61 23.98 10.40
CA GLY A 337 4.51 25.10 10.15
C GLY A 337 5.22 24.99 8.80
N SER A 338 5.82 23.82 8.52
CA SER A 338 6.50 23.56 7.24
C SER A 338 5.55 23.59 6.04
N ILE A 339 4.33 23.06 6.19
CA ILE A 339 3.33 23.10 5.11
C ILE A 339 2.90 24.55 4.86
N ARG A 340 2.66 25.33 5.92
CA ARG A 340 2.25 26.73 5.83
C ARG A 340 3.33 27.58 5.16
N GLU A 341 4.56 27.45 5.58
CA GLU A 341 5.67 28.27 5.07
C GLU A 341 6.00 27.90 3.62
N ARG A 342 6.02 26.62 3.28
CA ARG A 342 6.15 26.21 1.87
C ARG A 342 5.02 26.74 0.99
N LEU A 343 3.78 26.76 1.51
CA LEU A 343 2.65 27.33 0.79
C LEU A 343 2.83 28.85 0.59
N ARG A 344 3.28 29.58 1.61
CA ARG A 344 3.57 31.04 1.52
C ARG A 344 4.58 31.32 0.45
N ILE A 345 5.74 30.69 0.53
CA ILE A 345 6.84 30.89 -0.43
C ILE A 345 6.41 30.54 -1.87
N LEU A 346 5.68 29.41 -2.02
CA LEU A 346 5.17 29.01 -3.33
C LEU A 346 4.16 30.02 -3.88
N GLN A 347 3.23 30.50 -3.03
CA GLN A 347 2.18 31.42 -3.42
C GLN A 347 2.74 32.76 -3.89
N GLU A 348 3.69 33.33 -3.16
CA GLU A 348 4.35 34.60 -3.52
C GLU A 348 5.11 34.54 -4.86
N ARG A 349 5.53 33.34 -5.28
CA ARG A 349 6.27 33.14 -6.55
C ARG A 349 5.37 32.71 -7.72
N ILE A 350 4.20 32.11 -7.45
CA ILE A 350 3.27 31.62 -8.49
C ILE A 350 2.12 32.59 -8.72
N ASP A 351 1.62 33.27 -7.68
CA ASP A 351 0.47 34.15 -7.73
C ASP A 351 0.76 35.41 -6.87
N PRO A 352 1.72 36.25 -7.28
CA PRO A 352 2.10 37.47 -6.59
C PRO A 352 0.97 38.51 -6.60
#